data_978efdf927eb98d19c0a1ced592b6d44
#
_entry.id   978efdf927eb98d19c0a1ced592b6d44
#
_cell.length_a   1.000
_cell.length_b   1.000
_cell.length_c   1.000
_cell.angle_alpha   90.00
_cell.angle_beta   90.00
_cell.angle_gamma   90.00
#
_symmetry.space_group_name_H-M   'P 1'
#
loop_
_entity.id
_entity.type
_entity.pdbx_description
1 polymer ?
#
loop_
_entity_poly.entity_id
_entity_poly.type
_entity_poly.pdbx_seq_one_letter_code
_entity_poly.pdbx_strand_id
1 'polypeptide(L)'
;MRIRAIRTLLPGATHLPGGPLLFVPNHTSFWDGFIIRRIQKGIRPDSPLYTIMLEDELVRRPFLRRLGGMGIRPGDPRSFATVLSELSRRLEARPDASVAFFPQGRIWPSFRRPLGFLPGVGTLIRRIPALNVIPTGLHLEGHNRTGLTAYVSVGNPIPGPDSAAGWVTTLEEAVEAEIDRILDHVNRHGEDGPNRWPPLSETEFHDTHRGSVD
;
A
#
# COMPACT_ATOMS: atom_id res chain seq x y z
N MET A 1 11.81 -15.48 6.80
CA MET A 1 12.21 -14.21 6.11
C MET A 1 11.94 -13.06 7.08
N ARG A 2 12.86 -12.14 7.27
CA ARG A 2 12.75 -11.00 8.20
C ARG A 2 12.93 -9.71 7.42
N ILE A 3 12.01 -8.75 7.59
CA ILE A 3 12.21 -7.37 7.15
C ILE A 3 13.10 -6.70 8.20
N ARG A 4 14.25 -6.21 7.77
CA ARG A 4 15.25 -5.56 8.63
C ARG A 4 15.04 -4.05 8.69
N ALA A 5 14.74 -3.45 7.55
CA ALA A 5 14.55 -2.03 7.41
C ALA A 5 13.42 -1.74 6.41
N ILE A 6 12.72 -0.65 6.63
CA ILE A 6 11.83 -0.05 5.65
C ILE A 6 12.43 1.31 5.29
N ARG A 7 12.60 1.55 4.01
CA ARG A 7 13.08 2.80 3.45
C ARG A 7 11.96 3.42 2.62
N THR A 8 11.55 4.62 2.95
CA THR A 8 10.37 5.24 2.37
C THR A 8 10.72 6.55 1.70
N LEU A 9 10.35 6.70 0.44
CA LEU A 9 10.29 7.96 -0.26
C LEU A 9 8.83 8.42 -0.25
N LEU A 10 8.56 9.50 0.47
CA LEU A 10 7.28 10.19 0.44
C LEU A 10 7.39 11.39 -0.52
N PRO A 11 6.40 11.64 -1.40
CA PRO A 11 6.39 12.85 -2.21
C PRO A 11 6.35 14.03 -1.26
N GLY A 12 7.18 15.07 -1.46
CA GLY A 12 7.28 16.31 -0.71
C GLY A 12 6.23 16.51 0.39
N ALA A 13 6.22 15.69 1.37
CA ALA A 13 5.11 15.01 2.04
C ALA A 13 4.39 15.85 3.07
N THR A 14 4.31 17.09 2.84
CA THR A 14 3.56 17.97 3.74
C THR A 14 2.05 17.99 3.49
N HIS A 15 1.56 17.42 2.39
CA HIS A 15 0.15 17.62 2.02
C HIS A 15 -0.51 16.35 1.42
N LEU A 16 -0.59 15.26 2.21
CA LEU A 16 -1.59 14.26 1.87
C LEU A 16 -2.99 14.86 2.09
N PRO A 17 -3.91 14.63 1.15
CA PRO A 17 -5.25 15.23 1.24
C PRO A 17 -5.97 14.76 2.51
N GLY A 18 -6.86 15.61 3.01
CA GLY A 18 -7.87 15.20 4.01
C GLY A 18 -8.76 14.10 3.44
N GLY A 19 -9.50 13.43 4.31
CA GLY A 19 -10.35 12.32 3.91
C GLY A 19 -9.62 10.98 3.77
N PRO A 20 -10.31 9.91 3.35
CA PRO A 20 -9.76 8.57 3.35
C PRO A 20 -8.72 8.39 2.22
N LEU A 21 -7.64 7.64 2.53
CA LEU A 21 -6.58 7.31 1.58
C LEU A 21 -6.76 5.89 1.05
N LEU A 22 -6.50 5.68 -0.24
CA LEU A 22 -6.39 4.37 -0.85
C LEU A 22 -4.96 4.14 -1.33
N PHE A 23 -4.16 3.38 -0.60
CA PHE A 23 -2.87 2.89 -1.07
C PHE A 23 -3.08 1.79 -2.10
N VAL A 24 -2.50 1.97 -3.28
CA VAL A 24 -2.55 1.00 -4.37
C VAL A 24 -1.12 0.57 -4.71
N PRO A 25 -0.59 -0.44 -4.01
CA PRO A 25 0.75 -0.96 -4.28
C PRO A 25 0.73 -2.12 -5.27
N ASN A 26 1.91 -2.38 -5.88
CA ASN A 26 2.20 -3.70 -6.42
C ASN A 26 2.31 -4.73 -5.29
N HIS A 27 2.23 -6.03 -5.62
CA HIS A 27 2.23 -7.12 -4.63
C HIS A 27 3.41 -8.05 -4.86
N THR A 28 4.42 -7.98 -3.98
CA THR A 28 5.70 -8.69 -4.12
C THR A 28 5.90 -9.78 -3.07
N SER A 29 5.21 -9.68 -1.95
CA SER A 29 5.40 -10.60 -0.83
C SER A 29 4.20 -10.64 0.13
N PHE A 30 4.20 -11.65 1.00
CA PHE A 30 3.28 -11.70 2.14
C PHE A 30 3.40 -10.48 3.08
N TRP A 31 4.57 -9.85 3.12
CA TRP A 31 4.85 -8.74 4.05
C TRP A 31 4.30 -7.40 3.62
N ASP A 32 3.87 -7.27 2.37
CA ASP A 32 3.48 -5.98 1.79
C ASP A 32 2.37 -5.28 2.57
N GLY A 33 1.36 -6.02 3.03
CA GLY A 33 0.30 -5.46 3.87
C GLY A 33 0.79 -4.89 5.19
N PHE A 34 1.80 -5.52 5.81
CA PHE A 34 2.43 -5.03 7.04
C PHE A 34 3.33 -3.82 6.77
N ILE A 35 4.01 -3.80 5.61
CA ILE A 35 4.82 -2.66 5.17
C ILE A 35 3.91 -1.44 4.97
N ILE A 36 2.81 -1.58 4.22
CA ILE A 36 1.83 -0.50 4.02
C ILE A 36 1.25 -0.04 5.37
N ARG A 37 0.93 -0.97 6.27
CA ARG A 37 0.45 -0.62 7.62
C ARG A 37 1.48 0.21 8.39
N ARG A 38 2.76 -0.13 8.28
CA ARG A 38 3.83 0.63 8.95
C ARG A 38 3.93 2.05 8.42
N ILE A 39 3.86 2.20 7.08
CA ILE A 39 3.87 3.51 6.41
C ILE A 39 2.64 4.33 6.79
N GLN A 40 1.45 3.71 6.73
CA GLN A 40 0.21 4.37 7.11
C GLN A 40 0.27 4.88 8.56
N LYS A 41 0.85 4.10 9.48
CA LYS A 41 1.04 4.50 10.87
C LYS A 41 2.03 5.66 11.05
N GLY A 42 3.03 5.80 10.18
CA GLY A 42 3.89 6.97 10.16
C GLY A 42 3.17 8.23 9.66
N ILE A 43 2.23 8.08 8.73
CA ILE A 43 1.45 9.18 8.15
C ILE A 43 0.27 9.58 9.03
N ARG A 44 -0.46 8.59 9.57
CA ARG A 44 -1.69 8.76 10.36
C ARG A 44 -1.71 7.77 11.52
N PRO A 45 -1.02 8.04 12.64
CA PRO A 45 -0.80 7.08 13.73
C PRO A 45 -2.08 6.50 14.32
N ASP A 46 -3.11 7.33 14.49
CA ASP A 46 -4.35 6.97 15.18
C ASP A 46 -5.46 6.48 14.24
N SER A 47 -5.18 6.49 12.93
CA SER A 47 -6.15 6.09 11.92
C SER A 47 -6.14 4.59 11.68
N PRO A 48 -7.32 3.97 11.41
CA PRO A 48 -7.39 2.58 11.02
C PRO A 48 -6.90 2.37 9.58
N LEU A 49 -6.34 1.19 9.33
CA LEU A 49 -6.07 0.68 7.98
C LEU A 49 -6.96 -0.53 7.72
N TYR A 50 -7.73 -0.47 6.65
CA TYR A 50 -8.49 -1.60 6.12
C TYR A 50 -7.75 -2.20 4.92
N THR A 51 -7.63 -3.52 4.85
CA THR A 51 -6.95 -4.19 3.74
C THR A 51 -7.89 -5.17 3.07
N ILE A 52 -8.20 -4.94 1.80
CA ILE A 52 -9.00 -5.88 1.00
C ILE A 52 -8.08 -7.01 0.54
N MET A 53 -8.44 -8.24 0.85
CA MET A 53 -7.64 -9.43 0.56
C MET A 53 -8.51 -10.65 0.27
N LEU A 54 -7.91 -11.76 -0.12
CA LEU A 54 -8.64 -13.01 -0.34
C LEU A 54 -9.23 -13.55 0.97
N GLU A 55 -10.48 -14.01 0.93
CA GLU A 55 -11.16 -14.62 2.09
C GLU A 55 -10.39 -15.83 2.61
N ASP A 56 -9.81 -16.63 1.73
CA ASP A 56 -8.99 -17.79 2.11
C ASP A 56 -7.78 -17.42 2.99
N GLU A 57 -7.17 -16.26 2.76
CA GLU A 57 -6.09 -15.77 3.61
C GLU A 57 -6.58 -15.40 5.03
N LEU A 58 -7.79 -14.88 5.13
CA LEU A 58 -8.41 -14.60 6.43
C LEU A 58 -8.84 -15.87 7.17
N VAL A 59 -9.19 -16.90 6.44
CA VAL A 59 -9.47 -18.23 7.03
C VAL A 59 -8.18 -18.88 7.54
N ARG A 60 -7.11 -18.84 6.74
CA ARG A 60 -5.80 -19.38 7.14
C ARG A 60 -5.13 -18.60 8.25
N ARG A 61 -5.39 -17.29 8.34
CA ARG A 61 -4.75 -16.36 9.28
C ARG A 61 -5.78 -15.43 9.93
N PRO A 62 -6.61 -15.92 10.85
CA PRO A 62 -7.74 -15.16 11.42
C PRO A 62 -7.34 -13.84 12.09
N PHE A 63 -6.09 -13.73 12.57
CA PHE A 63 -5.58 -12.51 13.18
C PHE A 63 -5.57 -11.31 12.22
N LEU A 64 -5.51 -11.53 10.88
CA LEU A 64 -5.58 -10.47 9.87
C LEU A 64 -6.89 -9.69 9.92
N ARG A 65 -8.00 -10.32 10.32
CA ARG A 65 -9.28 -9.62 10.54
C ARG A 65 -9.16 -8.56 11.64
N ARG A 66 -8.44 -8.86 12.72
CA ARG A 66 -8.18 -7.90 13.81
C ARG A 66 -7.28 -6.75 13.36
N LEU A 67 -6.49 -6.96 12.31
CA LEU A 67 -5.66 -5.92 11.69
C LEU A 67 -6.40 -5.14 10.57
N GLY A 68 -7.71 -5.32 10.42
CA GLY A 68 -8.52 -4.61 9.43
C GLY A 68 -8.68 -5.34 8.10
N GLY A 69 -8.35 -6.63 8.04
CA GLY A 69 -8.55 -7.46 6.84
C GLY A 69 -10.03 -7.65 6.51
N MET A 70 -10.38 -7.40 5.25
CA MET A 70 -11.72 -7.57 4.67
C MET A 70 -11.63 -8.56 3.50
N GLY A 71 -12.34 -9.68 3.60
CA GLY A 71 -12.18 -10.82 2.70
C GLY A 71 -13.09 -10.75 1.48
N ILE A 72 -12.53 -10.96 0.31
CA ILE A 72 -13.27 -11.14 -0.94
C ILE A 72 -13.03 -12.54 -1.52
N ARG A 73 -14.01 -13.06 -2.25
CA ARG A 73 -13.89 -14.31 -3.01
C ARG A 73 -13.75 -13.97 -4.49
N PRO A 74 -12.64 -14.36 -5.14
CA PRO A 74 -12.48 -14.17 -6.58
C PRO A 74 -13.61 -14.83 -7.36
N GLY A 75 -14.12 -14.13 -8.39
CA GLY A 75 -15.24 -14.63 -9.18
C GLY A 75 -16.62 -14.50 -8.53
N ASP A 76 -16.71 -13.97 -7.31
CA ASP A 76 -17.96 -13.69 -6.61
C ASP A 76 -18.20 -12.16 -6.49
N PRO A 77 -18.92 -11.55 -7.45
CA PRO A 77 -19.21 -10.11 -7.40
C PRO A 77 -20.02 -9.69 -6.15
N ARG A 78 -20.83 -10.60 -5.59
CA ARG A 78 -21.62 -10.31 -4.37
C ARG A 78 -20.71 -10.16 -3.16
N SER A 79 -19.69 -11.03 -3.04
CA SER A 79 -18.66 -10.92 -1.99
C SER A 79 -17.98 -9.56 -2.04
N PHE A 80 -17.57 -9.12 -3.24
CA PHE A 80 -16.93 -7.81 -3.42
C PHE A 80 -17.88 -6.65 -3.09
N ALA A 81 -19.12 -6.69 -3.59
CA ALA A 81 -20.15 -5.68 -3.27
C ALA A 81 -20.42 -5.54 -1.76
N THR A 82 -20.46 -6.67 -1.04
CA THR A 82 -20.64 -6.67 0.42
C THR A 82 -19.47 -5.97 1.11
N VAL A 83 -18.23 -6.30 0.71
CA VAL A 83 -17.03 -5.65 1.26
C VAL A 83 -17.02 -4.14 0.96
N LEU A 84 -17.40 -3.72 -0.24
CA LEU A 84 -17.45 -2.29 -0.59
C LEU A 84 -18.50 -1.54 0.25
N SER A 85 -19.66 -2.13 0.47
CA SER A 85 -20.72 -1.52 1.30
C SER A 85 -20.27 -1.37 2.76
N GLU A 86 -19.65 -2.40 3.33
CA GLU A 86 -19.11 -2.34 4.68
C GLU A 86 -17.95 -1.34 4.79
N LEU A 87 -17.06 -1.29 3.77
CA LEU A 87 -15.98 -0.32 3.71
C LEU A 87 -16.51 1.12 3.68
N SER A 88 -17.52 1.41 2.83
CA SER A 88 -18.15 2.74 2.76
C SER A 88 -18.65 3.17 4.13
N ARG A 89 -19.39 2.30 4.81
CA ARG A 89 -19.92 2.58 6.16
C ARG A 89 -18.80 2.86 7.18
N ARG A 90 -17.69 2.13 7.11
CA ARG A 90 -16.52 2.35 7.98
C ARG A 90 -15.82 3.66 7.69
N LEU A 91 -15.70 4.05 6.43
CA LEU A 91 -15.07 5.31 6.01
C LEU A 91 -15.95 6.52 6.36
N GLU A 92 -17.27 6.40 6.33
CA GLU A 92 -18.20 7.41 6.84
C GLU A 92 -18.01 7.65 8.35
N ALA A 93 -17.84 6.57 9.12
CA ALA A 93 -17.58 6.65 10.56
C ALA A 93 -16.15 7.12 10.91
N ARG A 94 -15.18 6.87 10.03
CA ARG A 94 -13.76 7.24 10.20
C ARG A 94 -13.20 7.80 8.90
N PRO A 95 -13.49 9.09 8.59
CA PRO A 95 -13.01 9.74 7.35
C PRO A 95 -11.49 9.85 7.26
N ASP A 96 -10.79 9.73 8.38
CA ASP A 96 -9.32 9.70 8.47
C ASP A 96 -8.72 8.34 8.10
N ALA A 97 -9.54 7.29 7.96
CA ALA A 97 -9.07 5.93 7.70
C ALA A 97 -8.31 5.80 6.37
N SER A 98 -7.50 4.75 6.30
CA SER A 98 -6.81 4.36 5.08
C SER A 98 -7.27 2.97 4.61
N VAL A 99 -7.13 2.71 3.33
CA VAL A 99 -7.41 1.44 2.67
C VAL A 99 -6.16 0.99 1.95
N ALA A 100 -5.85 -0.30 1.96
CA ALA A 100 -4.86 -0.92 1.10
C ALA A 100 -5.55 -1.93 0.17
N PHE A 101 -5.28 -1.83 -1.12
CA PHE A 101 -5.79 -2.73 -2.13
C PHE A 101 -4.70 -3.09 -3.13
N PHE A 102 -4.46 -4.39 -3.32
CA PHE A 102 -3.44 -4.95 -4.21
C PHE A 102 -4.09 -5.44 -5.50
N PRO A 103 -4.18 -4.62 -6.55
CA PRO A 103 -5.00 -4.93 -7.73
C PRO A 103 -4.46 -6.03 -8.62
N GLN A 104 -3.22 -6.46 -8.41
CA GLN A 104 -2.66 -7.64 -9.09
C GLN A 104 -3.32 -8.97 -8.65
N GLY A 105 -3.97 -9.00 -7.49
CA GLY A 105 -4.68 -10.17 -6.95
C GLY A 105 -3.79 -11.36 -6.57
N ARG A 106 -2.48 -11.28 -6.80
CA ARG A 106 -1.47 -12.29 -6.44
C ARG A 106 -0.07 -11.69 -6.39
N ILE A 107 0.85 -12.43 -5.78
CA ILE A 107 2.25 -12.02 -5.63
C ILE A 107 3.01 -12.21 -6.96
N TRP A 108 3.76 -11.17 -7.35
CA TRP A 108 4.62 -11.13 -8.51
C TRP A 108 5.97 -10.46 -8.20
N PRO A 109 7.05 -10.76 -8.93
CA PRO A 109 8.29 -10.00 -8.83
C PRO A 109 8.04 -8.52 -9.14
N SER A 110 8.69 -7.60 -8.41
CA SER A 110 8.52 -6.16 -8.58
C SER A 110 8.93 -5.63 -9.96
N PHE A 111 9.82 -6.34 -10.66
CA PHE A 111 10.28 -5.98 -12.00
C PHE A 111 9.36 -6.48 -13.13
N ARG A 112 8.28 -7.21 -12.82
CA ARG A 112 7.32 -7.65 -13.83
C ARG A 112 6.65 -6.46 -14.50
N ARG A 113 6.56 -6.49 -15.82
CA ARG A 113 5.79 -5.53 -16.64
C ARG A 113 4.97 -6.26 -17.70
N PRO A 114 3.76 -5.79 -18.00
CA PRO A 114 2.95 -4.88 -17.19
C PRO A 114 2.61 -5.53 -15.83
N LEU A 115 2.20 -4.73 -14.85
CA LEU A 115 1.80 -5.25 -13.53
C LEU A 115 0.57 -6.14 -13.60
N GLY A 116 -0.33 -5.85 -14.52
CA GLY A 116 -1.55 -6.61 -14.79
C GLY A 116 -2.63 -6.34 -13.74
N PHE A 117 -2.99 -5.08 -13.57
CA PHE A 117 -4.02 -4.66 -12.63
C PHE A 117 -5.40 -5.16 -13.06
N LEU A 118 -6.09 -5.79 -12.12
CA LEU A 118 -7.47 -6.24 -12.30
C LEU A 118 -8.46 -5.06 -12.17
N PRO A 119 -9.59 -5.10 -12.86
CA PRO A 119 -10.55 -3.98 -12.90
C PRO A 119 -11.25 -3.68 -11.56
N GLY A 120 -11.07 -4.54 -10.57
CA GLY A 120 -11.66 -4.36 -9.23
C GLY A 120 -11.31 -3.04 -8.56
N VAL A 121 -10.09 -2.51 -8.78
CA VAL A 121 -9.68 -1.21 -8.25
C VAL A 121 -10.53 -0.07 -8.82
N GLY A 122 -10.83 -0.09 -10.11
CA GLY A 122 -11.74 0.87 -10.74
C GLY A 122 -13.17 0.78 -10.19
N THR A 123 -13.65 -0.42 -9.88
CA THR A 123 -14.95 -0.61 -9.24
C THR A 123 -14.97 -0.04 -7.83
N LEU A 124 -13.91 -0.27 -7.04
CA LEU A 124 -13.76 0.29 -5.69
C LEU A 124 -13.89 1.81 -5.70
N ILE A 125 -13.14 2.49 -6.56
CA ILE A 125 -13.09 3.96 -6.61
C ILE A 125 -14.41 4.56 -7.10
N ARG A 126 -15.02 3.98 -8.12
CA ARG A 126 -16.36 4.43 -8.55
C ARG A 126 -17.41 4.29 -7.44
N ARG A 127 -17.30 3.25 -6.62
CA ARG A 127 -18.25 3.01 -5.51
C ARG A 127 -18.00 3.95 -4.33
N ILE A 128 -16.74 4.36 -4.12
CA ILE A 128 -16.34 5.21 -2.99
C ILE A 128 -15.49 6.38 -3.54
N PRO A 129 -16.12 7.38 -4.17
CA PRO A 129 -15.41 8.49 -4.81
C PRO A 129 -14.61 9.38 -3.86
N ALA A 130 -14.89 9.31 -2.56
CA ALA A 130 -14.18 10.06 -1.53
C ALA A 130 -12.73 9.57 -1.29
N LEU A 131 -12.34 8.42 -1.86
CA LEU A 131 -11.00 7.87 -1.71
C LEU A 131 -9.97 8.68 -2.50
N ASN A 132 -8.94 9.14 -1.81
CA ASN A 132 -7.75 9.71 -2.42
C ASN A 132 -6.79 8.58 -2.79
N VAL A 133 -6.57 8.37 -4.07
CA VAL A 133 -5.80 7.23 -4.59
C VAL A 133 -4.32 7.54 -4.58
N ILE A 134 -3.54 6.70 -3.90
CA ILE A 134 -2.10 6.86 -3.68
C ILE A 134 -1.37 5.71 -4.39
N PRO A 135 -0.81 5.91 -5.57
CA PRO A 135 0.03 4.91 -6.21
C PRO A 135 1.27 4.66 -5.36
N THR A 136 1.63 3.39 -5.18
CA THR A 136 2.70 3.03 -4.25
C THR A 136 3.57 1.93 -4.87
N GLY A 137 4.88 2.17 -4.98
CA GLY A 137 5.85 1.17 -5.40
C GLY A 137 6.43 0.42 -4.20
N LEU A 138 6.54 -0.91 -4.31
CA LEU A 138 7.19 -1.78 -3.33
C LEU A 138 8.28 -2.62 -4.00
N HIS A 139 9.45 -2.70 -3.36
CA HIS A 139 10.54 -3.61 -3.72
C HIS A 139 11.23 -4.14 -2.46
N LEU A 140 11.59 -5.42 -2.50
CA LEU A 140 12.32 -6.08 -1.42
C LEU A 140 13.68 -6.51 -1.93
N GLU A 141 14.75 -6.06 -1.25
CA GLU A 141 16.12 -6.37 -1.63
C GLU A 141 16.93 -6.91 -0.45
N GLY A 142 17.73 -7.95 -0.72
CA GLY A 142 18.52 -8.64 0.28
C GLY A 142 19.84 -7.94 0.62
N HIS A 143 20.47 -7.32 -0.37
CA HIS A 143 21.83 -6.80 -0.26
C HIS A 143 22.82 -7.80 0.40
N ASN A 144 23.94 -7.33 0.89
CA ASN A 144 24.94 -8.12 1.60
C ASN A 144 24.65 -8.21 3.13
N ARG A 145 23.37 -8.50 3.51
CA ARG A 145 22.98 -8.50 4.92
C ARG A 145 21.91 -9.57 5.20
N THR A 146 21.87 -10.06 6.43
CA THR A 146 20.80 -10.95 6.86
C THR A 146 19.48 -10.19 6.98
N GLY A 147 18.46 -10.62 6.23
CA GLY A 147 17.15 -9.97 6.16
C GLY A 147 17.01 -9.02 4.98
N LEU A 148 15.77 -8.64 4.70
CA LEU A 148 15.43 -7.81 3.54
C LEU A 148 15.27 -6.34 3.93
N THR A 149 15.67 -5.46 3.04
CA THR A 149 15.26 -4.06 3.04
C THR A 149 14.01 -3.91 2.17
N ALA A 150 12.97 -3.33 2.72
CA ALA A 150 11.81 -2.93 1.96
C ALA A 150 11.98 -1.49 1.49
N TYR A 151 11.98 -1.28 0.20
CA TYR A 151 11.93 0.05 -0.40
C TYR A 151 10.50 0.36 -0.77
N VAL A 152 10.05 1.57 -0.42
CA VAL A 152 8.71 2.04 -0.71
C VAL A 152 8.79 3.44 -1.29
N SER A 153 8.16 3.62 -2.44
CA SER A 153 7.93 4.93 -3.03
C SER A 153 6.43 5.20 -3.03
N VAL A 154 6.03 6.28 -2.38
CA VAL A 154 4.63 6.72 -2.29
C VAL A 154 4.46 7.87 -3.25
N GLY A 155 3.61 7.71 -4.25
CA GLY A 155 3.34 8.73 -5.26
C GLY A 155 2.40 9.83 -4.79
N ASN A 156 2.24 10.85 -5.62
CA ASN A 156 1.24 11.88 -5.39
C ASN A 156 -0.18 11.30 -5.54
N PRO A 157 -1.16 11.85 -4.80
CA PRO A 157 -2.55 11.48 -4.98
C PRO A 157 -3.00 11.66 -6.44
N ILE A 158 -3.67 10.66 -6.99
CA ILE A 158 -4.27 10.72 -8.32
C ILE A 158 -5.76 11.02 -8.14
N PRO A 159 -6.31 12.01 -8.87
CA PRO A 159 -7.76 12.24 -8.85
C PRO A 159 -8.51 11.02 -9.35
N GLY A 160 -9.70 10.81 -8.80
CA GLY A 160 -10.60 9.77 -9.27
C GLY A 160 -10.94 9.97 -10.76
N PRO A 161 -11.38 8.92 -11.45
CA PRO A 161 -11.63 8.99 -12.87
C PRO A 161 -12.87 9.82 -13.19
N ASP A 162 -12.73 10.75 -14.14
CA ASP A 162 -13.88 11.36 -14.82
C ASP A 162 -14.60 10.34 -15.71
N SER A 163 -13.86 9.35 -16.22
CA SER A 163 -14.39 8.18 -16.93
C SER A 163 -13.65 6.89 -16.50
N ALA A 164 -14.36 5.76 -16.53
CA ALA A 164 -13.76 4.47 -16.15
C ALA A 164 -12.81 3.91 -17.22
N ALA A 165 -12.90 4.37 -18.47
CA ALA A 165 -12.08 3.90 -19.56
C ALA A 165 -10.64 4.42 -19.40
N GLY A 166 -9.68 3.51 -19.39
CA GLY A 166 -8.26 3.84 -19.32
C GLY A 166 -7.72 4.16 -17.91
N TRP A 167 -8.57 4.50 -16.94
CA TRP A 167 -8.11 4.93 -15.63
C TRP A 167 -7.31 3.86 -14.87
N VAL A 168 -7.69 2.58 -14.97
CA VAL A 168 -6.95 1.48 -14.35
C VAL A 168 -5.54 1.38 -14.94
N THR A 169 -5.41 1.60 -16.26
CA THR A 169 -4.13 1.65 -16.96
C THR A 169 -3.28 2.83 -16.45
N THR A 170 -3.87 4.02 -16.36
CA THR A 170 -3.17 5.21 -15.82
C THR A 170 -2.69 4.99 -14.39
N LEU A 171 -3.49 4.32 -13.55
CA LEU A 171 -3.08 3.97 -12.20
C LEU A 171 -1.95 2.93 -12.20
N GLU A 172 -2.03 1.93 -13.08
CA GLU A 172 -0.98 0.93 -13.25
C GLU A 172 0.35 1.58 -13.64
N GLU A 173 0.34 2.45 -14.65
CA GLU A 173 1.49 3.24 -15.10
C GLU A 173 2.07 4.11 -13.97
N ALA A 174 1.22 4.73 -13.16
CA ALA A 174 1.67 5.51 -12.01
C ALA A 174 2.36 4.65 -10.94
N VAL A 175 1.87 3.43 -10.69
CA VAL A 175 2.54 2.49 -9.78
C VAL A 175 3.84 1.96 -10.39
N GLU A 176 3.88 1.70 -11.69
CA GLU A 176 5.10 1.32 -12.41
C GLU A 176 6.18 2.40 -12.27
N ALA A 177 5.82 3.67 -12.42
CA ALA A 177 6.76 4.79 -12.25
C ALA A 177 7.34 4.85 -10.81
N GLU A 178 6.54 4.54 -9.79
CA GLU A 178 7.04 4.47 -8.41
C GLU A 178 7.98 3.28 -8.19
N ILE A 179 7.73 2.14 -8.83
CA ILE A 179 8.64 0.98 -8.78
C ILE A 179 9.94 1.30 -9.51
N ASP A 180 9.87 1.90 -10.70
CA ASP A 180 11.04 2.24 -11.50
C ASP A 180 11.96 3.22 -10.77
N ARG A 181 11.39 4.18 -10.03
CA ARG A 181 12.15 5.07 -9.13
C ARG A 181 12.96 4.29 -8.09
N ILE A 182 12.37 3.23 -7.50
CA ILE A 182 13.07 2.36 -6.55
C ILE A 182 14.17 1.56 -7.25
N LEU A 183 13.85 0.92 -8.38
CA LEU A 183 14.80 0.08 -9.11
C LEU A 183 15.99 0.88 -9.63
N ASP A 184 15.76 2.09 -10.11
CA ASP A 184 16.80 3.03 -10.50
C ASP A 184 17.74 3.37 -9.35
N HIS A 185 17.19 3.56 -8.15
CA HIS A 185 17.99 3.83 -6.95
C HIS A 185 18.81 2.60 -6.56
N VAL A 186 18.20 1.44 -6.48
CA VAL A 186 18.88 0.18 -6.14
C VAL A 186 19.96 -0.14 -7.16
N ASN A 187 19.68 0.01 -8.46
CA ASN A 187 20.65 -0.22 -9.53
C ASN A 187 21.85 0.72 -9.46
N ARG A 188 21.63 1.99 -9.11
CA ARG A 188 22.74 2.98 -9.02
C ARG A 188 23.61 2.82 -7.78
N HIS A 189 23.06 2.33 -6.69
CA HIS A 189 23.73 2.36 -5.37
C HIS A 189 24.05 0.98 -4.81
N GLY A 190 23.48 -0.09 -5.36
CA GLY A 190 23.73 -1.46 -4.91
C GLY A 190 23.53 -1.61 -3.40
N GLU A 191 24.53 -2.19 -2.72
CA GLU A 191 24.49 -2.43 -1.27
C GLU A 191 24.49 -1.14 -0.41
N ASP A 192 24.89 -0.02 -0.95
CA ASP A 192 24.82 1.31 -0.31
C ASP A 192 23.42 1.94 -0.42
N GLY A 193 22.54 1.37 -1.25
CA GLY A 193 21.20 1.88 -1.51
C GLY A 193 20.41 2.23 -0.25
N PRO A 194 20.38 1.38 0.81
CA PRO A 194 19.64 1.69 2.02
C PRO A 194 20.11 2.97 2.74
N ASN A 195 21.39 3.29 2.64
CA ASN A 195 21.97 4.46 3.31
C ASN A 195 21.79 5.74 2.49
N ARG A 196 21.55 5.61 1.19
CA ARG A 196 21.41 6.72 0.22
C ARG A 196 19.96 7.03 -0.15
N TRP A 197 19.00 6.21 0.30
CA TRP A 197 17.59 6.53 0.13
C TRP A 197 17.23 7.74 0.99
N PRO A 198 16.47 8.71 0.46
CA PRO A 198 16.20 9.96 1.20
C PRO A 198 15.75 9.73 2.64
N PRO A 199 16.21 10.56 3.58
CA PRO A 199 16.12 10.31 5.03
C PRO A 199 14.73 10.50 5.66
N LEU A 200 13.67 10.66 4.89
CA LEU A 200 12.29 10.74 5.41
C LEU A 200 11.88 9.50 6.22
N SER A 201 12.77 8.52 6.33
CA SER A 201 12.39 7.19 6.77
C SER A 201 12.64 6.88 8.24
N GLU A 202 13.62 7.44 8.90
CA GLU A 202 13.97 6.99 10.25
C GLU A 202 13.42 7.84 11.38
N THR A 203 13.27 9.14 11.20
CA THR A 203 12.83 10.06 12.25
C THR A 203 11.33 10.04 12.48
N GLU A 204 10.54 9.80 11.43
CA GLU A 204 9.07 9.78 11.56
C GLU A 204 8.50 8.44 12.07
N PHE A 205 9.28 7.35 12.00
CA PHE A 205 8.82 6.02 12.40
C PHE A 205 9.29 5.57 13.79
N HIS A 206 10.19 6.31 14.46
CA HIS A 206 10.82 5.86 15.70
C HIS A 206 10.16 6.33 16.99
N ASP A 207 9.22 7.28 16.96
CA ASP A 207 8.88 8.01 18.19
C ASP A 207 7.51 7.70 18.82
N THR A 208 6.87 6.59 18.53
CA THR A 208 5.60 6.26 19.20
C THR A 208 5.66 5.10 20.18
N HIS A 209 6.85 4.57 20.53
CA HIS A 209 6.95 3.47 21.51
C HIS A 209 8.10 3.62 22.53
N ARG A 210 8.48 4.85 22.89
CA ARG A 210 9.14 5.10 24.17
C ARG A 210 8.21 5.95 25.04
N GLY A 211 7.08 5.37 25.41
CA GLY A 211 6.36 5.74 26.60
C GLY A 211 7.23 5.31 27.79
N SER A 212 7.67 6.26 28.55
CA SER A 212 8.34 6.13 29.84
C SER A 212 7.67 5.05 30.68
N VAL A 213 8.47 4.05 31.05
CA VAL A 213 8.25 3.31 32.29
C VAL A 213 9.15 4.00 33.31
N ASP A 214 8.54 4.84 34.11
CA ASP A 214 8.98 5.16 35.47
C ASP A 214 8.03 4.47 36.45
#